data_29ce40f6c0538ef4203fb89752170296
#
_entry.id   29ce40f6c0538ef4203fb89752170296
#
_cell.length_a   1.000
_cell.length_b   1.000
_cell.length_c   1.000
_cell.angle_alpha   90.00
_cell.angle_beta   90.00
_cell.angle_gamma   90.00
#
_symmetry.space_group_name_H-M   'P 1'
#
loop_
_entity.id
_entity.type
_entity.pdbx_description
1 polymer ?
#
loop_
_entity_poly.entity_id
_entity_poly.type
_entity_poly.pdbx_seq_one_letter_code
_entity_poly.pdbx_strand_id
1 'polypeptide(L)'
;DRFQHQLVAVARVGNDYAATFSQSWFGWWGWENGEYGYIYTDRPVYRPNQVVHFRAMLRHYEAGQFAVQPGRKVKVLIHDSKGEKLYEKEHLTSDQGTLSGSFTLADEPALGSYGITVGYAEGNGINLNNGTQFRVEEYK
;
A
#
# COMPACT_ATOMS: atom_id res chain seq x y z
N ASP A 1 17.09 20.03 -2.91
CA ASP A 1 17.42 19.04 -2.44
C ASP A 1 16.52 17.93 -2.86
N ARG A 2 16.80 17.61 -3.93
CA ARG A 2 17.04 16.38 -3.65
C ARG A 2 16.06 15.76 -2.69
N PHE A 3 15.02 16.34 -2.31
CA PHE A 3 14.04 15.74 -1.46
C PHE A 3 12.89 15.25 -2.26
N GLN A 4 13.00 14.04 -2.65
CA GLN A 4 11.90 13.33 -3.28
C GLN A 4 10.95 12.86 -2.20
N HIS A 5 10.30 13.79 -1.54
CA HIS A 5 9.22 13.43 -0.65
C HIS A 5 7.93 13.38 -1.46
N GLN A 6 7.37 12.21 -1.59
CA GLN A 6 5.99 12.09 -2.02
C GLN A 6 5.10 12.54 -0.88
N LEU A 7 4.59 13.75 -0.98
CA LEU A 7 3.53 14.18 -0.10
C LEU A 7 2.22 13.64 -0.63
N VAL A 8 1.60 12.76 0.15
CA VAL A 8 0.25 12.30 -0.13
C VAL A 8 -0.68 13.05 0.81
N ALA A 9 -1.49 13.92 0.26
CA ALA A 9 -2.57 14.54 1.00
C ALA A 9 -3.87 13.79 0.69
N VAL A 10 -4.52 13.27 1.72
CA VAL A 10 -5.82 12.61 1.59
C VAL A 10 -6.85 13.49 2.28
N ALA A 11 -7.80 13.98 1.51
CA ALA A 11 -8.93 14.73 2.03
C ALA A 11 -10.19 13.87 1.94
N ARG A 12 -10.98 13.88 3.00
CA ARG A 12 -12.26 13.20 3.04
C ARG A 12 -13.38 14.20 3.25
N VAL A 13 -14.36 14.17 2.36
CA VAL A 13 -15.61 14.94 2.52
C VAL A 13 -16.75 13.93 2.43
N GLY A 14 -17.39 13.66 3.57
CA GLY A 14 -18.42 12.63 3.63
C GLY A 14 -17.83 11.25 3.30
N ASN A 15 -18.35 10.63 2.23
CA ASN A 15 -17.85 9.34 1.72
C ASN A 15 -16.87 9.50 0.56
N ASP A 16 -16.56 10.73 0.18
CA ASP A 16 -15.65 11.00 -0.92
C ASP A 16 -14.23 11.20 -0.40
N TYR A 17 -13.28 10.59 -1.08
CA TYR A 17 -11.86 10.73 -0.78
C TYR A 17 -11.16 11.38 -1.96
N ALA A 18 -10.38 12.41 -1.69
CA ALA A 18 -9.46 12.96 -2.66
C ALA A 18 -8.04 12.74 -2.17
N ALA A 19 -7.22 12.17 -3.00
CA ALA A 19 -5.80 12.00 -2.72
C ALA A 19 -4.99 12.81 -3.73
N THR A 20 -4.10 13.65 -3.24
CA THR A 20 -3.13 14.33 -4.09
C THR A 20 -1.74 13.81 -3.79
N PHE A 21 -1.03 13.49 -4.85
CA PHE A 21 0.37 13.11 -4.75
C PHE A 21 1.19 14.28 -5.27
N SER A 22 1.98 14.92 -4.41
CA SER A 22 2.92 15.90 -4.92
C SER A 22 4.21 15.20 -5.32
N GLN A 23 4.39 15.03 -6.60
CA GLN A 23 5.72 14.75 -7.11
C GLN A 23 6.37 16.09 -7.43
N SER A 24 7.19 16.56 -6.55
CA SER A 24 7.81 17.86 -6.67
C SER A 24 8.79 17.96 -7.85
N TRP A 25 9.04 16.88 -8.55
CA TRP A 25 10.03 16.86 -9.61
C TRP A 25 9.47 16.76 -11.03
N PHE A 26 8.22 16.37 -11.17
CA PHE A 26 7.63 16.13 -12.49
C PHE A 26 6.41 17.00 -12.77
N GLY A 27 6.44 18.24 -12.36
CA GLY A 27 5.36 19.18 -12.67
C GLY A 27 5.10 19.39 -14.16
N TRP A 28 5.91 18.81 -15.02
CA TRP A 28 5.76 18.92 -16.47
C TRP A 28 5.26 17.64 -17.12
N TRP A 29 5.35 16.52 -16.41
CA TRP A 29 4.85 15.25 -16.92
C TRP A 29 3.55 14.96 -16.20
N GLY A 30 2.45 15.07 -16.88
CA GLY A 30 1.16 14.71 -16.30
C GLY A 30 1.17 13.26 -15.81
N TRP A 31 0.20 12.92 -14.98
CA TRP A 31 -0.02 11.54 -14.58
C TRP A 31 -0.27 10.69 -15.81
N GLU A 32 0.45 9.60 -15.93
CA GLU A 32 0.15 8.63 -16.96
C GLU A 32 -1.11 7.86 -16.59
N ASN A 33 -1.89 7.49 -17.62
CA ASN A 33 -3.02 6.61 -17.42
C ASN A 33 -2.57 5.31 -16.77
N GLY A 34 -3.26 4.85 -15.74
CA GLY A 34 -2.87 3.63 -15.06
C GLY A 34 -3.46 3.51 -13.67
N GLU A 35 -2.99 2.51 -12.99
CA GLU A 35 -3.44 2.16 -11.66
C GLU A 35 -2.49 2.74 -10.62
N TYR A 36 -3.05 3.35 -9.61
CA TYR A 36 -2.31 3.94 -8.50
C TYR A 36 -2.86 3.41 -7.19
N GLY A 37 -1.98 3.21 -6.24
CA GLY A 37 -2.36 2.73 -4.93
C GLY A 37 -1.53 3.38 -3.85
N TYR A 38 -2.12 3.44 -2.68
CA TYR A 38 -1.45 3.87 -1.47
C TYR A 38 -1.72 2.84 -0.38
N ILE A 39 -0.67 2.35 0.25
CA ILE A 39 -0.79 1.39 1.34
C ILE A 39 -0.02 1.91 2.56
N TYR A 40 -0.59 1.71 3.72
CA TYR A 40 0.04 2.11 4.98
C TYR A 40 -0.30 1.13 6.09
N THR A 41 0.54 1.13 7.12
CA THR A 41 0.34 0.37 8.34
C THR A 41 -0.03 1.31 9.48
N ASP A 42 -0.64 0.78 10.53
CA ASP A 42 -1.02 1.58 11.69
C ASP A 42 0.19 2.06 12.51
N ARG A 43 1.37 1.44 12.31
CA ARG A 43 2.62 1.82 12.96
C ARG A 43 3.79 1.66 12.01
N PRO A 44 4.85 2.45 12.16
CA PRO A 44 6.08 2.24 11.38
C PRO A 44 6.99 1.14 11.96
N VAL A 45 6.85 0.82 13.25
CA VAL A 45 7.69 -0.16 13.95
C VAL A 45 6.80 -1.06 14.80
N TYR A 46 7.10 -2.35 14.74
CA TYR A 46 6.39 -3.39 15.50
C TYR A 46 7.38 -4.25 16.26
N ARG A 47 6.85 -4.96 17.26
CA ARG A 47 7.57 -5.95 18.05
C ARG A 47 7.02 -7.34 17.76
N PRO A 48 7.76 -8.41 18.13
CA PRO A 48 7.23 -9.76 18.03
C PRO A 48 5.86 -9.91 18.65
N ASN A 49 5.04 -10.79 18.07
CA ASN A 49 3.67 -11.09 18.50
C ASN A 49 2.65 -9.97 18.27
N GLN A 50 3.08 -8.79 17.84
CA GLN A 50 2.12 -7.72 17.54
C GLN A 50 1.38 -7.96 16.23
N VAL A 51 0.20 -7.38 16.14
CA VAL A 51 -0.62 -7.43 14.92
C VAL A 51 -0.31 -6.20 14.08
N VAL A 52 0.05 -6.45 12.84
CA VAL A 52 0.25 -5.39 11.84
C VAL A 52 -1.09 -5.18 11.14
N HIS A 53 -1.68 -4.02 11.32
CA HIS A 53 -2.88 -3.63 10.57
C HIS A 53 -2.47 -2.79 9.39
N PHE A 54 -2.97 -3.15 8.22
CA PHE A 54 -2.67 -2.41 6.99
C PHE A 54 -3.96 -1.99 6.29
N ARG A 55 -3.85 -0.92 5.54
CA ARG A 55 -4.94 -0.38 4.74
C ARG A 55 -4.39 0.11 3.41
N ALA A 56 -5.13 -0.11 2.35
CA ALA A 56 -4.77 0.34 1.01
C ALA A 56 -5.94 1.04 0.35
N MET A 57 -5.62 2.03 -0.48
CA MET A 57 -6.56 2.69 -1.36
C MET A 57 -6.07 2.56 -2.78
N LEU A 58 -6.95 2.15 -3.68
CA LEU A 58 -6.62 1.97 -5.09
C LEU A 58 -7.44 2.91 -5.95
N ARG A 59 -6.78 3.51 -6.94
CA ARG A 59 -7.40 4.45 -7.87
C ARG A 59 -6.91 4.18 -9.27
N HIS A 60 -7.81 4.36 -10.23
CA HIS A 60 -7.48 4.36 -11.64
C HIS A 60 -7.41 5.80 -12.13
N TYR A 61 -6.35 6.14 -12.86
CA TYR A 61 -6.19 7.47 -13.44
C TYR A 61 -6.33 7.38 -14.96
N GLU A 62 -7.27 8.13 -15.50
CA GLU A 62 -7.48 8.18 -16.94
C GLU A 62 -8.07 9.55 -17.32
N ALA A 63 -7.56 10.09 -18.42
CA ALA A 63 -8.07 11.36 -18.99
C ALA A 63 -8.12 12.51 -17.97
N GLY A 64 -7.13 12.62 -17.11
CA GLY A 64 -7.03 13.71 -16.13
C GLY A 64 -7.84 13.51 -14.86
N GLN A 65 -8.44 12.34 -14.67
CA GLN A 65 -9.28 12.07 -13.50
C GLN A 65 -8.90 10.77 -12.79
N PHE A 66 -9.00 10.79 -11.46
CA PHE A 66 -8.94 9.59 -10.66
C PHE A 66 -10.33 8.99 -10.49
N ALA A 67 -10.42 7.69 -10.70
CA ALA A 67 -11.66 6.94 -10.49
C ALA A 67 -11.44 5.84 -9.45
N VAL A 68 -12.49 5.55 -8.71
CA VAL A 68 -12.52 4.45 -7.75
C VAL A 68 -12.70 3.14 -8.52
N GLN A 69 -12.02 2.09 -8.06
CA GLN A 69 -12.17 0.74 -8.61
C GLN A 69 -12.81 -0.17 -7.56
N PRO A 70 -14.15 -0.20 -7.47
CA PRO A 70 -14.82 -1.05 -6.49
C PRO A 70 -14.83 -2.52 -6.92
N GLY A 71 -14.85 -3.43 -5.95
CA GLY A 71 -15.03 -4.86 -6.21
C GLY A 71 -13.90 -5.50 -7.01
N ARG A 72 -12.72 -4.92 -7.03
CA ARG A 72 -11.56 -5.49 -7.72
C ARG A 72 -10.85 -6.49 -6.83
N LYS A 73 -10.38 -7.57 -7.42
CA LYS A 73 -9.52 -8.54 -6.73
C LYS A 73 -8.11 -8.02 -6.66
N VAL A 74 -7.61 -7.95 -5.44
CA VAL A 74 -6.28 -7.41 -5.16
C VAL A 74 -5.52 -8.42 -4.31
N LYS A 75 -4.27 -8.65 -4.64
CA LYS A 75 -3.41 -9.52 -3.85
C LYS A 75 -2.47 -8.69 -3.00
N VAL A 76 -2.41 -9.00 -1.71
CA VAL A 76 -1.50 -8.39 -0.75
C VAL A 76 -0.43 -9.40 -0.38
N LEU A 77 0.83 -8.99 -0.48
CA LEU A 77 1.99 -9.81 -0.14
C LEU A 77 2.79 -9.12 0.96
N ILE A 78 3.23 -9.89 1.95
CA ILE A 78 4.15 -9.40 2.98
C ILE A 78 5.39 -10.28 2.96
N HIS A 79 6.55 -9.62 2.84
CA HIS A 79 7.85 -10.28 2.89
C HIS A 79 8.64 -9.78 4.11
N ASP A 80 9.38 -10.68 4.73
CA ASP A 80 10.24 -10.33 5.84
C ASP A 80 11.57 -9.70 5.38
N SER A 81 12.44 -9.39 6.34
CA SER A 81 13.75 -8.77 6.06
C SER A 81 14.70 -9.67 5.28
N LYS A 82 14.40 -10.95 5.20
CA LYS A 82 15.20 -11.95 4.45
C LYS A 82 14.59 -12.24 3.08
N GLY A 83 13.47 -11.58 2.74
CA GLY A 83 12.77 -11.80 1.48
C GLY A 83 11.83 -12.99 1.48
N GLU A 84 11.59 -13.62 2.63
CA GLU A 84 10.64 -14.71 2.73
C GLU A 84 9.20 -14.19 2.71
N LYS A 85 8.36 -14.81 1.91
CA LYS A 85 6.95 -14.45 1.83
C LYS A 85 6.19 -15.07 3.00
N LEU A 86 5.65 -14.20 3.86
CA LEU A 86 4.93 -14.61 5.07
C LEU A 86 3.42 -14.52 4.93
N TYR A 87 2.95 -13.73 3.99
CA TYR A 87 1.53 -13.47 3.80
C TYR A 87 1.24 -13.29 2.32
N GLU A 88 0.20 -13.94 1.86
CA GLU A 88 -0.32 -13.79 0.51
C GLU A 88 -1.81 -14.02 0.56
N LYS A 89 -2.59 -12.99 0.28
CA LYS A 89 -4.04 -13.10 0.35
C LYS A 89 -4.70 -12.19 -0.69
N GLU A 90 -5.75 -12.69 -1.31
CA GLU A 90 -6.63 -11.88 -2.15
C GLU A 90 -7.65 -11.14 -1.29
N HIS A 91 -7.85 -9.88 -1.63
CA HIS A 91 -8.86 -9.01 -1.03
C HIS A 91 -9.72 -8.42 -2.13
N LEU A 92 -10.97 -8.17 -1.80
CA LEU A 92 -11.85 -7.40 -2.67
C LEU A 92 -11.88 -5.95 -2.20
N THR A 93 -11.73 -5.02 -3.14
CA THR A 93 -11.85 -3.61 -2.81
C THR A 93 -13.30 -3.26 -2.46
N SER A 94 -13.47 -2.36 -1.53
CA SER A 94 -14.78 -1.84 -1.14
C SER A 94 -15.37 -0.93 -2.22
N ASP A 95 -16.57 -0.40 -1.96
CA ASP A 95 -17.21 0.57 -2.85
C ASP A 95 -16.38 1.84 -3.02
N GLN A 96 -15.48 2.14 -2.08
CA GLN A 96 -14.57 3.27 -2.15
C GLN A 96 -13.18 2.89 -2.69
N GLY A 97 -13.01 1.67 -3.17
CA GLY A 97 -11.72 1.21 -3.68
C GLY A 97 -10.68 0.98 -2.60
N THR A 98 -11.09 0.68 -1.38
CA THR A 98 -10.19 0.44 -0.26
C THR A 98 -10.21 -1.02 0.15
N LEU A 99 -9.14 -1.43 0.81
CA LEU A 99 -9.07 -2.72 1.48
C LEU A 99 -8.32 -2.54 2.81
N SER A 100 -8.60 -3.45 3.73
CA SER A 100 -7.88 -3.51 5.00
C SER A 100 -7.66 -4.95 5.39
N GLY A 101 -6.62 -5.19 6.16
CA GLY A 101 -6.29 -6.51 6.64
C GLY A 101 -5.35 -6.45 7.82
N SER A 102 -4.99 -7.62 8.32
CA SER A 102 -4.08 -7.74 9.44
C SER A 102 -3.18 -8.94 9.27
N PHE A 103 -2.00 -8.85 9.87
CA PHE A 103 -1.02 -9.92 9.89
C PHE A 103 -0.37 -9.95 11.27
N THR A 104 -0.36 -11.12 11.90
CA THR A 104 0.24 -11.30 13.22
C THR A 104 1.68 -11.76 13.08
N LEU A 105 2.60 -10.99 13.68
CA LEU A 105 4.01 -11.36 13.71
C LEU A 105 4.22 -12.58 14.60
N ALA A 106 5.16 -13.41 14.20
CA ALA A 106 5.55 -14.58 14.97
C ALA A 106 6.20 -14.18 16.31
N ASP A 107 6.39 -15.17 17.16
CA ASP A 107 7.07 -14.99 18.46
C ASP A 107 8.55 -14.67 18.26
N GLU A 108 9.19 -15.32 17.29
CA GLU A 108 10.60 -15.08 16.93
C GLU A 108 10.70 -14.70 15.45
N PRO A 109 10.25 -13.48 15.09
CA PRO A 109 10.28 -13.07 13.69
C PRO A 109 11.70 -12.64 13.28
N ALA A 110 11.97 -12.67 11.99
CA ALA A 110 13.15 -11.98 11.47
C ALA A 110 13.06 -10.50 11.83
N LEU A 111 14.13 -9.92 12.28
CA LEU A 111 14.18 -8.49 12.61
C LEU A 111 14.61 -7.69 11.39
N GLY A 112 14.18 -6.45 11.30
CA GLY A 112 14.56 -5.54 10.24
C GLY A 112 13.36 -5.02 9.44
N SER A 113 13.60 -4.67 8.19
CA SER A 113 12.59 -4.05 7.32
C SER A 113 11.76 -5.11 6.61
N TYR A 114 10.45 -5.00 6.76
CA TYR A 114 9.46 -5.84 6.07
C TYR A 114 8.81 -5.02 4.97
N GLY A 115 8.42 -5.70 3.89
CA GLY A 115 7.72 -5.06 2.79
C GLY A 115 6.29 -5.56 2.65
N ILE A 116 5.36 -4.66 2.40
CA ILE A 116 4.00 -4.97 1.98
C ILE A 116 3.83 -4.48 0.55
N THR A 117 3.36 -5.35 -0.34
CA THR A 117 3.08 -4.99 -1.72
C THR A 117 1.64 -5.32 -2.05
N VAL A 118 1.04 -4.50 -2.91
CA VAL A 118 -0.35 -4.62 -3.35
C VAL A 118 -0.39 -4.58 -4.86
N GLY A 119 -1.11 -5.49 -5.47
CA GLY A 119 -1.30 -5.52 -6.91
C GLY A 119 -2.60 -6.18 -7.30
N TYR A 120 -3.07 -5.88 -8.51
CA TYR A 120 -4.26 -6.53 -9.03
C TYR A 120 -3.96 -8.00 -9.32
N ALA A 121 -4.91 -8.87 -8.94
CA ALA A 121 -4.78 -10.31 -9.13
C ALA A 121 -5.17 -10.76 -10.53
N GLU A 122 -5.64 -9.85 -11.37
CA GLU A 122 -6.11 -10.13 -12.72
C GLU A 122 -4.97 -9.99 -13.74
N GLY A 123 -4.90 -10.93 -14.69
CA GLY A 123 -3.90 -10.94 -15.75
C GLY A 123 -2.70 -11.82 -15.43
N ASN A 124 -1.75 -11.85 -16.37
CA ASN A 124 -0.58 -12.73 -16.31
C ASN A 124 0.52 -12.25 -15.36
N GLY A 125 0.24 -11.29 -14.52
CA GLY A 125 1.22 -10.79 -13.58
C GLY A 125 0.59 -9.86 -12.56
N ILE A 126 1.09 -9.95 -11.34
CA ILE A 126 0.75 -9.01 -10.31
C ILE A 126 1.54 -7.73 -10.59
N ASN A 127 0.85 -6.68 -10.98
CA ASN A 127 1.51 -5.40 -11.15
C ASN A 127 1.71 -4.78 -9.77
N LEU A 128 2.82 -5.15 -9.13
CA LEU A 128 3.14 -4.75 -7.76
C LEU A 128 3.76 -3.34 -7.72
N ASN A 129 3.06 -2.38 -8.24
CA ASN A 129 3.60 -1.03 -8.34
C ASN A 129 3.49 -0.23 -7.03
N ASN A 130 2.85 -0.80 -6.02
CA ASN A 130 2.58 -0.06 -4.80
C ASN A 130 2.97 -0.88 -3.59
N GLY A 131 3.86 -0.33 -2.79
CA GLY A 131 4.32 -0.98 -1.59
C GLY A 131 4.71 0.01 -0.51
N THR A 132 4.82 -0.48 0.69
CA THR A 132 5.34 0.25 1.84
C THR A 132 6.21 -0.67 2.66
N GLN A 133 6.90 -0.10 3.63
CA GLN A 133 7.77 -0.84 4.53
C GLN A 133 7.41 -0.52 5.97
N PHE A 134 7.60 -1.50 6.83
CA PHE A 134 7.59 -1.33 8.28
C PHE A 134 8.77 -2.08 8.88
N ARG A 135 9.12 -1.75 10.11
CA ARG A 135 10.25 -2.40 10.76
C ARG A 135 9.77 -3.28 11.90
N VAL A 136 10.46 -4.39 12.07
CA VAL A 136 10.27 -5.28 13.23
C VAL A 136 11.53 -5.22 14.06
N GLU A 137 11.39 -4.80 15.31
CA GLU A 137 12.48 -4.63 16.24
C GLU A 137 12.14 -5.28 17.57
N GLU A 138 13.17 -5.76 18.25
CA GLU A 138 13.03 -6.34 19.56
C GLU A 138 13.90 -5.56 20.54
N TYR A 139 13.30 -5.10 21.62
CA TYR A 139 14.04 -4.45 22.70
C TYR A 139 14.37 -5.48 23.78
N LYS A 140 15.63 -5.56 24.09
CA LYS A 140 16.10 -6.36 25.21
C LYS A 140 16.36 -5.47 26.42
#